data_431391c717d3251c57d6d3585eca7264
#
_entry.id   431391c717d3251c57d6d3585eca7264
#
_cell.length_a   1.000
_cell.length_b   1.000
_cell.length_c   1.000
_cell.angle_alpha   90.00
_cell.angle_beta   90.00
_cell.angle_gamma   90.00
#
_symmetry.space_group_name_H-M   'P 1'
#
loop_
_entity.id
_entity.type
_entity.pdbx_description
1 polymer ?
#
loop_
_entity_poly.entity_id
_entity_poly.type
_entity_poly.pdbx_seq_one_letter_code
_entity_poly.pdbx_strand_id
1 'polypeptide(L)'
;MKRAGIKAQVGYRGPRARKGEASIVTPNRLQRQFNPDSPDKRWVTDITYIRTREGWLYLAVVVDLFSRKVIGWSIQPRMTKEIVLNVLLMAVWRRNPQKQVLVHSDQGSQYTSYKWQSFLKSHVLEGSMSRRGNCHDNAVAESFFQLLKRERIKKRIYGTRDETRSDIFDYIEMFYNSKRRHGSSEQMPPAEYENLYYQRLRSV
;
A
#
# COMPACT_ATOMS: atom_id res chain seq x y z
N MET A 1 30.72 -22.69 -37.41
CA MET A 1 29.46 -23.15 -36.83
C MET A 1 28.53 -23.86 -37.81
N LYS A 2 28.32 -23.41 -39.03
CA LYS A 2 27.44 -24.11 -40.01
C LYS A 2 27.91 -25.52 -40.40
N ARG A 3 29.23 -25.80 -40.40
CA ARG A 3 29.80 -27.13 -40.79
C ARG A 3 29.66 -28.21 -39.68
N ALA A 4 29.41 -27.84 -38.43
CA ALA A 4 29.34 -28.78 -37.32
C ALA A 4 27.91 -29.07 -36.84
N GLY A 5 26.88 -28.58 -37.54
CA GLY A 5 25.48 -28.81 -37.14
C GLY A 5 25.07 -28.20 -35.80
N ILE A 6 25.94 -27.41 -35.18
CA ILE A 6 25.71 -26.83 -33.83
C ILE A 6 24.76 -25.64 -33.99
N LYS A 7 23.56 -25.77 -33.45
CA LYS A 7 22.60 -24.66 -33.31
C LYS A 7 22.78 -24.01 -31.93
N ALA A 8 22.86 -22.68 -31.90
CA ALA A 8 22.84 -21.95 -30.64
C ALA A 8 21.51 -22.26 -29.90
N GLN A 9 21.60 -22.62 -28.62
CA GLN A 9 20.42 -22.67 -27.79
C GLN A 9 19.83 -21.24 -27.70
N VAL A 10 18.69 -21.03 -28.35
CA VAL A 10 17.96 -19.77 -28.24
C VAL A 10 17.37 -19.75 -26.82
N GLY A 11 17.81 -18.80 -26.02
CA GLY A 11 17.25 -18.60 -24.66
C GLY A 11 15.72 -18.51 -24.74
N TYR A 12 15.06 -18.94 -23.66
CA TYR A 12 13.61 -18.88 -23.51
C TYR A 12 13.11 -17.46 -23.82
N ARG A 13 12.39 -17.32 -24.92
CA ARG A 13 11.59 -16.11 -25.18
C ARG A 13 10.33 -16.22 -24.34
N GLY A 14 10.26 -15.48 -23.24
CA GLY A 14 9.04 -15.34 -22.48
C GLY A 14 7.84 -15.01 -23.38
N PRO A 15 6.62 -15.39 -22.99
CA PRO A 15 5.42 -15.08 -23.77
C PRO A 15 5.39 -13.57 -24.06
N ARG A 16 5.13 -13.21 -25.34
CA ARG A 16 4.93 -11.81 -25.72
C ARG A 16 3.86 -11.22 -24.80
N ALA A 17 4.19 -10.12 -24.11
CA ALA A 17 3.22 -9.41 -23.32
C ALA A 17 1.96 -9.16 -24.18
N ARG A 18 0.82 -9.70 -23.75
CA ARG A 18 -0.46 -9.34 -24.38
C ARG A 18 -0.56 -7.82 -24.28
N LYS A 19 -1.02 -7.16 -25.37
CA LYS A 19 -1.38 -5.72 -25.32
C LYS A 19 -2.39 -5.56 -24.19
N GLY A 20 -1.91 -5.16 -23.01
CA GLY A 20 -2.74 -4.79 -21.88
C GLY A 20 -3.40 -3.45 -22.14
N GLU A 21 -4.41 -3.11 -21.34
CA GLU A 21 -4.95 -1.74 -21.29
C GLU A 21 -3.81 -0.74 -21.14
N ALA A 22 -3.93 0.41 -21.79
CA ALA A 22 -2.93 1.47 -21.69
C ALA A 22 -2.67 1.82 -20.23
N SER A 23 -1.40 1.83 -19.84
CA SER A 23 -0.98 2.19 -18.48
C SER A 23 -1.14 3.69 -18.28
N ILE A 24 -1.94 4.10 -17.29
CA ILE A 24 -2.16 5.51 -16.97
C ILE A 24 -1.21 5.87 -15.82
N VAL A 25 -0.15 6.60 -16.14
CA VAL A 25 0.83 7.07 -15.15
C VAL A 25 0.54 8.52 -14.80
N THR A 26 0.44 8.82 -13.51
CA THR A 26 0.28 10.18 -12.99
C THR A 26 1.61 10.74 -12.49
N PRO A 27 1.85 12.07 -12.57
CA PRO A 27 3.08 12.66 -12.08
C PRO A 27 3.23 12.50 -10.55
N ASN A 28 4.47 12.54 -10.06
CA ASN A 28 4.75 12.55 -8.63
C ASN A 28 4.40 13.93 -8.04
N ARG A 29 3.23 14.03 -7.41
CA ARG A 29 2.73 15.22 -6.73
C ARG A 29 3.06 15.23 -5.25
N LEU A 30 3.31 14.06 -4.66
CA LEU A 30 3.70 13.93 -3.25
C LEU A 30 5.06 14.59 -2.98
N GLN A 31 6.01 14.46 -3.92
CA GLN A 31 7.35 15.06 -3.85
C GLN A 31 8.05 14.84 -2.49
N ARG A 32 7.85 13.67 -1.88
CA ARG A 32 8.39 13.29 -0.56
C ARG A 32 7.91 14.17 0.61
N GLN A 33 6.82 14.91 0.43
CA GLN A 33 6.22 15.69 1.51
C GLN A 33 5.41 14.74 2.43
N PHE A 34 6.14 13.98 3.25
CA PHE A 34 5.56 12.92 4.07
C PHE A 34 4.93 13.38 5.38
N ASN A 35 5.05 14.65 5.73
CA ASN A 35 4.53 15.18 7.00
C ASN A 35 3.48 16.29 6.74
N PRO A 36 2.24 15.93 6.37
CA PRO A 36 1.16 16.89 6.30
C PRO A 36 0.80 17.39 7.71
N ASP A 37 0.17 18.56 7.78
CA ASP A 37 -0.23 19.23 9.03
C ASP A 37 -1.56 18.74 9.60
N SER A 38 -2.30 17.91 8.84
CA SER A 38 -3.59 17.38 9.27
C SER A 38 -3.89 16.01 8.65
N PRO A 39 -4.77 15.21 9.28
CA PRO A 39 -5.28 13.96 8.69
C PRO A 39 -5.94 14.18 7.33
N ASP A 40 -6.00 13.13 6.55
CA ASP A 40 -6.75 13.05 5.29
C ASP A 40 -6.34 14.07 4.21
N LYS A 41 -5.11 14.57 4.26
CA LYS A 41 -4.51 15.34 3.16
C LYS A 41 -3.76 14.47 2.17
N ARG A 42 -3.04 13.47 2.68
CA ARG A 42 -2.16 12.62 1.87
C ARG A 42 -2.15 11.21 2.40
N TRP A 43 -2.48 10.28 1.55
CA TRP A 43 -2.42 8.85 1.81
C TRP A 43 -1.35 8.21 0.93
N VAL A 44 -0.70 7.18 1.43
CA VAL A 44 0.19 6.32 0.62
C VAL A 44 -0.36 4.91 0.61
N THR A 45 -0.18 4.23 -0.51
CA THR A 45 -0.62 2.83 -0.68
C THR A 45 0.46 2.00 -1.33
N ASP A 46 0.53 0.74 -0.95
CA ASP A 46 1.48 -0.22 -1.51
C ASP A 46 1.02 -1.64 -1.23
N ILE A 47 1.64 -2.61 -1.91
CA ILE A 47 1.35 -4.04 -1.79
C ILE A 47 2.60 -4.77 -1.34
N THR A 48 2.45 -5.67 -0.37
CA THR A 48 3.48 -6.65 -0.02
C THR A 48 2.96 -8.07 -0.13
N TYR A 49 3.85 -9.04 -0.12
CA TYR A 49 3.50 -10.46 -0.16
C TYR A 49 3.97 -11.18 1.11
N ILE A 50 3.21 -12.18 1.52
CA ILE A 50 3.42 -12.99 2.71
C ILE A 50 3.37 -14.45 2.27
N ARG A 51 4.39 -15.22 2.66
CA ARG A 51 4.44 -16.65 2.34
C ARG A 51 3.76 -17.46 3.45
N THR A 52 2.89 -18.38 3.04
CA THR A 52 2.28 -19.39 3.90
C THR A 52 2.59 -20.79 3.34
N ARG A 53 2.30 -21.85 4.08
CA ARG A 53 2.40 -23.21 3.54
C ARG A 53 1.38 -23.48 2.43
N GLU A 54 0.23 -22.81 2.45
CA GLU A 54 -0.80 -22.88 1.40
C GLU A 54 -0.50 -22.00 0.18
N GLY A 55 0.65 -21.30 0.16
CA GLY A 55 1.07 -20.43 -0.93
C GLY A 55 1.12 -18.95 -0.52
N TRP A 56 1.12 -18.07 -1.52
CA TRP A 56 1.25 -16.64 -1.31
C TRP A 56 -0.05 -15.97 -0.88
N LEU A 57 0.08 -14.97 -0.03
CA LEU A 57 -0.92 -13.94 0.25
C LEU A 57 -0.34 -12.57 -0.10
N TYR A 58 -1.19 -11.70 -0.56
CA TYR A 58 -0.86 -10.31 -0.89
C TYR A 58 -1.63 -9.39 0.05
N LEU A 59 -0.92 -8.47 0.69
CA LEU A 59 -1.47 -7.46 1.58
C LEU A 59 -1.30 -6.11 0.92
N ALA A 60 -2.40 -5.43 0.62
CA ALA A 60 -2.41 -4.03 0.26
C ALA A 60 -2.80 -3.18 1.48
N VAL A 61 -2.20 -2.01 1.63
CA VAL A 61 -2.51 -1.07 2.70
C VAL A 61 -2.67 0.35 2.18
N VAL A 62 -3.46 1.16 2.88
CA VAL A 62 -3.49 2.62 2.77
C VAL A 62 -3.11 3.19 4.12
N VAL A 63 -2.10 4.06 4.15
CA VAL A 63 -1.58 4.71 5.35
C VAL A 63 -1.79 6.21 5.23
N ASP A 64 -2.39 6.82 6.23
CA ASP A 64 -2.46 8.26 6.36
C ASP A 64 -1.10 8.84 6.77
N LEU A 65 -0.62 9.83 6.04
CA LEU A 65 0.72 10.39 6.27
C LEU A 65 0.82 11.28 7.49
N PHE A 66 -0.27 11.82 8.01
CA PHE A 66 -0.26 12.63 9.22
C PHE A 66 0.04 11.77 10.46
N SER A 67 -0.76 10.76 10.69
CA SER A 67 -0.68 9.93 11.89
C SER A 67 0.11 8.64 11.72
N ARG A 68 0.43 8.25 10.49
CA ARG A 68 0.94 6.92 10.13
C ARG A 68 -0.08 5.78 10.33
N LYS A 69 -1.34 6.10 10.57
CA LYS A 69 -2.41 5.13 10.78
C LYS A 69 -2.68 4.35 9.50
N VAL A 70 -2.77 3.04 9.60
CA VAL A 70 -3.30 2.19 8.54
C VAL A 70 -4.82 2.35 8.54
N ILE A 71 -5.33 3.05 7.54
CA ILE A 71 -6.76 3.40 7.41
C ILE A 71 -7.54 2.43 6.52
N GLY A 72 -6.83 1.67 5.69
CA GLY A 72 -7.41 0.60 4.89
C GLY A 72 -6.39 -0.51 4.68
N TRP A 73 -6.88 -1.76 4.57
CA TRP A 73 -6.08 -2.92 4.22
C TRP A 73 -6.94 -4.01 3.59
N SER A 74 -6.30 -4.81 2.74
CA SER A 74 -6.95 -5.94 2.06
C SER A 74 -5.96 -7.07 1.87
N ILE A 75 -6.37 -8.32 2.16
CA ILE A 75 -5.54 -9.51 2.00
C ILE A 75 -6.20 -10.47 1.03
N GLN A 76 -5.48 -10.84 -0.03
CA GLN A 76 -5.98 -11.74 -1.07
C GLN A 76 -4.94 -12.78 -1.48
N PRO A 77 -5.38 -13.97 -1.98
CA PRO A 77 -4.46 -15.02 -2.45
C PRO A 77 -3.86 -14.71 -3.82
N ARG A 78 -4.33 -13.66 -4.50
CA ARG A 78 -3.85 -13.23 -5.82
C ARG A 78 -3.68 -11.72 -5.85
N MET A 79 -2.62 -11.26 -6.51
CA MET A 79 -2.35 -9.83 -6.69
C MET A 79 -3.13 -9.31 -7.92
N THR A 80 -4.42 -9.06 -7.74
CA THR A 80 -5.31 -8.55 -8.77
C THR A 80 -5.56 -7.05 -8.61
N LYS A 81 -6.23 -6.42 -9.59
CA LYS A 81 -6.60 -5.00 -9.49
C LYS A 81 -7.61 -4.75 -8.36
N GLU A 82 -8.39 -5.75 -8.00
CA GLU A 82 -9.42 -5.68 -6.95
C GLU A 82 -8.82 -5.46 -5.56
N ILE A 83 -7.59 -5.95 -5.29
CA ILE A 83 -6.98 -5.79 -3.96
C ILE A 83 -6.76 -4.30 -3.63
N VAL A 84 -6.32 -3.50 -4.60
CA VAL A 84 -6.08 -2.07 -4.41
C VAL A 84 -7.37 -1.26 -4.38
N LEU A 85 -8.41 -1.69 -5.08
CA LEU A 85 -9.73 -1.08 -5.02
C LEU A 85 -10.40 -1.34 -3.66
N ASN A 86 -10.33 -2.57 -3.15
CA ASN A 86 -10.91 -2.94 -1.86
C ASN A 86 -10.23 -2.18 -0.70
N VAL A 87 -8.90 -2.05 -0.73
CA VAL A 87 -8.19 -1.31 0.32
C VAL A 87 -8.54 0.17 0.29
N LEU A 88 -8.67 0.76 -0.90
CA LEU A 88 -9.03 2.16 -1.04
C LEU A 88 -10.49 2.41 -0.65
N LEU A 89 -11.40 1.49 -0.99
CA LEU A 89 -12.79 1.53 -0.57
C LEU A 89 -12.92 1.52 0.96
N MET A 90 -12.18 0.63 1.65
CA MET A 90 -12.13 0.61 3.12
C MET A 90 -11.63 1.94 3.68
N ALA A 91 -10.57 2.51 3.10
CA ALA A 91 -10.04 3.79 3.53
C ALA A 91 -11.06 4.93 3.37
N VAL A 92 -11.72 5.00 2.22
CA VAL A 92 -12.78 6.00 1.95
C VAL A 92 -13.94 5.84 2.92
N TRP A 93 -14.43 4.63 3.18
CA TRP A 93 -15.53 4.40 4.13
C TRP A 93 -15.18 4.76 5.57
N ARG A 94 -13.96 4.46 5.99
CA ARG A 94 -13.50 4.80 7.35
C ARG A 94 -13.28 6.29 7.56
N ARG A 95 -12.89 7.00 6.50
CA ARG A 95 -12.47 8.40 6.59
C ARG A 95 -13.53 9.38 6.10
N ASN A 96 -14.37 8.95 5.15
CA ASN A 96 -15.39 9.79 4.51
C ASN A 96 -14.85 11.20 4.14
N PRO A 97 -13.79 11.29 3.32
CA PRO A 97 -13.11 12.56 3.09
C PRO A 97 -14.03 13.57 2.40
N GLN A 98 -14.15 14.76 3.00
CA GLN A 98 -14.96 15.87 2.47
C GLN A 98 -14.15 16.80 1.55
N LYS A 99 -12.83 16.66 1.57
CA LYS A 99 -11.90 17.44 0.76
C LYS A 99 -11.04 16.50 -0.08
N GLN A 100 -10.42 17.05 -1.14
CA GLN A 100 -9.53 16.26 -1.98
C GLN A 100 -8.35 15.71 -1.20
N VAL A 101 -8.11 14.39 -1.33
CA VAL A 101 -7.00 13.67 -0.73
C VAL A 101 -6.04 13.21 -1.81
N LEU A 102 -4.75 13.48 -1.62
CA LEU A 102 -3.71 12.96 -2.50
C LEU A 102 -3.40 11.50 -2.13
N VAL A 103 -3.59 10.57 -3.07
CA VAL A 103 -3.27 9.15 -2.91
C VAL A 103 -2.03 8.80 -3.72
N HIS A 104 -0.94 8.48 -3.03
CA HIS A 104 0.34 8.16 -3.66
C HIS A 104 0.59 6.65 -3.68
N SER A 105 1.03 6.14 -4.83
CA SER A 105 1.37 4.74 -5.06
C SER A 105 2.67 4.60 -5.85
N ASP A 106 3.15 3.37 -6.02
CA ASP A 106 4.12 3.04 -7.06
C ASP A 106 3.46 3.01 -8.46
N GLN A 107 4.25 2.67 -9.49
CA GLN A 107 3.77 2.50 -10.87
C GLN A 107 3.37 1.04 -11.18
N GLY A 108 2.94 0.27 -10.17
CA GLY A 108 2.47 -1.10 -10.38
C GLY A 108 1.25 -1.16 -11.31
N SER A 109 1.10 -2.25 -12.02
CA SER A 109 0.00 -2.45 -12.99
C SER A 109 -1.40 -2.36 -12.37
N GLN A 110 -1.52 -2.56 -11.06
CA GLN A 110 -2.76 -2.40 -10.30
C GLN A 110 -3.18 -0.94 -10.23
N TYR A 111 -2.23 -0.04 -9.97
CA TYR A 111 -2.44 1.40 -9.79
C TYR A 111 -2.52 2.18 -11.11
N THR A 112 -1.94 1.65 -12.20
CA THR A 112 -2.00 2.28 -13.53
C THR A 112 -3.24 1.86 -14.33
N SER A 113 -4.17 1.12 -13.74
CA SER A 113 -5.39 0.63 -14.39
C SER A 113 -6.45 1.71 -14.52
N TYR A 114 -7.28 1.62 -15.57
CA TYR A 114 -8.44 2.51 -15.73
C TYR A 114 -9.40 2.47 -14.53
N LYS A 115 -9.65 1.26 -13.96
CA LYS A 115 -10.52 1.10 -12.78
C LYS A 115 -10.01 1.90 -11.59
N TRP A 116 -8.70 1.89 -11.34
CA TRP A 116 -8.08 2.69 -10.29
C TRP A 116 -8.30 4.18 -10.49
N GLN A 117 -8.01 4.69 -11.70
CA GLN A 117 -8.17 6.11 -12.01
C GLN A 117 -9.64 6.56 -11.94
N SER A 118 -10.57 5.72 -12.40
CA SER A 118 -12.01 5.96 -12.29
C SER A 118 -12.46 6.04 -10.83
N PHE A 119 -11.97 5.12 -9.99
CA PHE A 119 -12.28 5.12 -8.55
C PHE A 119 -11.79 6.40 -7.87
N LEU A 120 -10.55 6.83 -8.13
CA LEU A 120 -10.02 8.07 -7.57
C LEU A 120 -10.92 9.26 -7.91
N LYS A 121 -11.31 9.40 -9.19
CA LYS A 121 -12.16 10.49 -9.65
C LYS A 121 -13.54 10.51 -9.00
N SER A 122 -14.14 9.32 -8.77
CA SER A 122 -15.49 9.21 -8.17
C SER A 122 -15.53 9.47 -6.66
N HIS A 123 -14.38 9.53 -5.98
CA HIS A 123 -14.30 9.65 -4.51
C HIS A 123 -13.50 10.86 -4.02
N VAL A 124 -13.39 11.92 -4.83
CA VAL A 124 -12.65 13.14 -4.47
C VAL A 124 -11.19 12.88 -4.12
N LEU A 125 -10.57 11.90 -4.81
CA LEU A 125 -9.19 11.51 -4.60
C LEU A 125 -8.32 11.93 -5.79
N GLU A 126 -7.10 12.35 -5.52
CA GLU A 126 -6.11 12.74 -6.53
C GLU A 126 -4.96 11.76 -6.58
N GLY A 127 -4.69 11.21 -7.76
CA GLY A 127 -3.59 10.26 -7.94
C GLY A 127 -2.22 10.92 -8.00
N SER A 128 -1.25 10.26 -7.38
CA SER A 128 0.18 10.57 -7.47
C SER A 128 0.96 9.28 -7.57
N MET A 129 2.03 9.23 -8.35
CA MET A 129 2.85 8.03 -8.48
C MET A 129 4.32 8.32 -8.26
N SER A 130 5.02 7.38 -7.64
CA SER A 130 6.48 7.38 -7.52
C SER A 130 7.14 7.48 -8.89
N ARG A 131 8.30 8.08 -8.95
CA ARG A 131 9.15 8.02 -10.16
C ARG A 131 9.62 6.58 -10.36
N ARG A 132 9.72 6.17 -11.62
CA ARG A 132 10.13 4.81 -11.96
C ARG A 132 11.49 4.46 -11.33
N GLY A 133 11.55 3.35 -10.60
CA GLY A 133 12.76 2.88 -9.93
C GLY A 133 13.18 3.67 -8.68
N ASN A 134 12.35 4.59 -8.18
CA ASN A 134 12.66 5.39 -7.00
C ASN A 134 11.83 4.93 -5.78
N CYS A 135 12.40 4.02 -4.99
CA CYS A 135 11.78 3.48 -3.78
C CYS A 135 11.56 4.57 -2.69
N HIS A 136 12.42 5.60 -2.63
CA HIS A 136 12.29 6.65 -1.63
C HIS A 136 11.01 7.48 -1.77
N ASP A 137 10.36 7.45 -2.91
CA ASP A 137 9.12 8.20 -3.13
C ASP A 137 7.92 7.56 -2.39
N ASN A 138 8.00 6.27 -1.99
CA ASN A 138 6.97 5.56 -1.21
C ASN A 138 7.48 5.05 0.15
N ALA A 139 8.48 5.71 0.72
CA ALA A 139 9.22 5.26 1.89
C ALA A 139 8.35 4.96 3.13
N VAL A 140 7.21 5.65 3.30
CA VAL A 140 6.34 5.44 4.47
C VAL A 140 5.61 4.10 4.40
N ALA A 141 5.07 3.72 3.24
CA ALA A 141 4.45 2.41 3.06
C ALA A 141 5.48 1.28 3.19
N GLU A 142 6.68 1.47 2.61
CA GLU A 142 7.80 0.53 2.76
C GLU A 142 8.21 0.37 4.22
N SER A 143 8.28 1.46 4.98
CA SER A 143 8.60 1.44 6.40
C SER A 143 7.56 0.64 7.20
N PHE A 144 6.27 0.84 6.94
CA PHE A 144 5.21 0.03 7.55
C PHE A 144 5.41 -1.46 7.27
N PHE A 145 5.68 -1.84 6.03
CA PHE A 145 5.91 -3.25 5.69
C PHE A 145 7.18 -3.83 6.32
N GLN A 146 8.24 -3.04 6.45
CA GLN A 146 9.45 -3.47 7.16
C GLN A 146 9.15 -3.77 8.63
N LEU A 147 8.35 -2.91 9.29
CA LEU A 147 7.92 -3.10 10.67
C LEU A 147 7.07 -4.37 10.82
N LEU A 148 6.03 -4.51 10.00
CA LEU A 148 5.18 -5.70 9.98
C LEU A 148 6.00 -6.98 9.76
N LYS A 149 6.89 -6.99 8.78
CA LYS A 149 7.74 -8.14 8.50
C LYS A 149 8.67 -8.47 9.67
N ARG A 150 9.30 -7.48 10.27
CA ARG A 150 10.22 -7.64 11.40
C ARG A 150 9.51 -8.08 12.69
N GLU A 151 8.36 -7.48 12.97
CA GLU A 151 7.67 -7.64 14.25
C GLU A 151 6.75 -8.87 14.28
N ARG A 152 6.23 -9.31 13.11
CA ARG A 152 5.31 -10.44 13.00
C ARG A 152 5.75 -11.51 12.01
N ILE A 153 5.82 -11.20 10.72
CA ILE A 153 5.90 -12.20 9.65
C ILE A 153 7.17 -13.05 9.75
N LYS A 154 8.34 -12.44 9.97
CA LYS A 154 9.62 -13.17 10.05
C LYS A 154 9.78 -14.02 11.31
N LYS A 155 8.90 -13.86 12.29
CA LYS A 155 8.93 -14.60 13.55
C LYS A 155 8.06 -15.85 13.53
N ARG A 156 7.31 -16.08 12.45
CA ARG A 156 6.35 -17.18 12.35
C ARG A 156 6.42 -17.86 10.99
N ILE A 157 6.09 -19.14 10.98
CA ILE A 157 5.82 -19.91 9.76
C ILE A 157 4.31 -20.15 9.77
N TYR A 158 3.58 -19.43 8.93
CA TYR A 158 2.14 -19.57 8.84
C TYR A 158 1.75 -20.87 8.16
N GLY A 159 0.89 -21.65 8.83
CA GLY A 159 0.33 -22.89 8.29
C GLY A 159 -0.71 -22.59 7.22
N THR A 160 -1.66 -21.72 7.53
CA THR A 160 -2.79 -21.42 6.67
C THR A 160 -2.88 -19.93 6.31
N ARG A 161 -3.65 -19.65 5.28
CA ARG A 161 -3.97 -18.27 4.87
C ARG A 161 -4.88 -17.58 5.88
N ASP A 162 -5.76 -18.32 6.54
CA ASP A 162 -6.71 -17.75 7.51
C ASP A 162 -6.02 -17.40 8.83
N GLU A 163 -5.09 -18.23 9.30
CA GLU A 163 -4.19 -17.88 10.40
C GLU A 163 -3.44 -16.57 10.12
N THR A 164 -2.92 -16.44 8.90
CA THR A 164 -2.20 -15.23 8.48
C THR A 164 -3.11 -14.02 8.48
N ARG A 165 -4.34 -14.13 7.99
CA ARG A 165 -5.32 -13.02 7.97
C ARG A 165 -5.63 -12.54 9.38
N SER A 166 -5.89 -13.46 10.30
CA SER A 166 -6.16 -13.13 11.71
C SER A 166 -4.97 -12.44 12.36
N ASP A 167 -3.75 -12.94 12.17
CA ASP A 167 -2.55 -12.34 12.78
C ASP A 167 -2.25 -10.94 12.22
N ILE A 168 -2.49 -10.72 10.92
CA ILE A 168 -2.32 -9.41 10.29
C ILE A 168 -3.41 -8.43 10.76
N PHE A 169 -4.66 -8.89 10.89
CA PHE A 169 -5.74 -8.10 11.49
C PHE A 169 -5.35 -7.63 12.90
N ASP A 170 -4.94 -8.55 13.77
CA ASP A 170 -4.52 -8.24 15.13
C ASP A 170 -3.33 -7.28 15.15
N TYR A 171 -2.37 -7.49 14.26
CA TYR A 171 -1.24 -6.58 14.18
C TYR A 171 -1.65 -5.16 13.78
N ILE A 172 -2.48 -4.99 12.77
CA ILE A 172 -2.86 -3.67 12.26
C ILE A 172 -3.81 -2.96 13.25
N GLU A 173 -4.90 -3.62 13.64
CA GLU A 173 -5.98 -2.96 14.39
C GLU A 173 -5.69 -2.92 15.90
N MET A 174 -5.22 -4.03 16.47
CA MET A 174 -5.08 -4.16 17.92
C MET A 174 -3.70 -3.72 18.45
N PHE A 175 -2.70 -3.64 17.58
CA PHE A 175 -1.35 -3.28 17.99
C PHE A 175 -0.80 -2.05 17.26
N TYR A 176 -0.65 -2.07 15.94
CA TYR A 176 0.01 -1.01 15.18
C TYR A 176 -0.72 0.33 15.32
N ASN A 177 -2.01 0.36 15.03
CA ASN A 177 -2.81 1.58 15.09
C ASN A 177 -3.05 2.08 16.53
N SER A 178 -3.19 1.16 17.51
CA SER A 178 -3.71 1.48 18.86
C SER A 178 -2.64 1.50 19.95
N LYS A 179 -1.50 0.83 19.79
CA LYS A 179 -0.49 0.66 20.85
C LYS A 179 0.93 0.96 20.42
N ARG A 180 1.25 0.77 19.13
CA ARG A 180 2.62 0.93 18.66
C ARG A 180 2.99 2.40 18.57
N ARG A 181 4.00 2.79 19.35
CA ARG A 181 4.53 4.16 19.37
C ARG A 181 5.37 4.46 18.14
N HIS A 182 5.28 5.67 17.62
CA HIS A 182 6.01 6.14 16.45
C HIS A 182 6.76 7.44 16.74
N GLY A 183 8.02 7.52 16.35
CA GLY A 183 8.83 8.73 16.50
C GLY A 183 8.30 9.94 15.73
N SER A 184 7.66 9.71 14.58
CA SER A 184 7.02 10.76 13.78
C SER A 184 5.70 11.30 14.37
N SER A 185 5.17 10.67 15.42
CA SER A 185 3.91 11.02 16.08
C SER A 185 4.13 11.26 17.57
N GLU A 186 5.21 11.97 17.92
CA GLU A 186 5.55 12.35 19.30
C GLU A 186 5.57 11.14 20.27
N GLN A 187 6.06 9.99 19.81
CA GLN A 187 6.07 8.72 20.56
C GLN A 187 4.66 8.22 20.93
N MET A 188 3.62 8.65 20.22
CA MET A 188 2.25 8.18 20.42
C MET A 188 1.88 7.09 19.39
N PRO A 189 0.90 6.23 19.72
CA PRO A 189 0.23 5.40 18.72
C PRO A 189 -0.53 6.25 17.68
N PRO A 190 -0.66 5.78 16.43
CA PRO A 190 -1.34 6.53 15.37
C PRO A 190 -2.76 7.00 15.73
N ALA A 191 -3.55 6.15 16.38
CA ALA A 191 -4.91 6.49 16.77
C ALA A 191 -4.96 7.57 17.87
N GLU A 192 -4.06 7.51 18.84
CA GLU A 192 -3.96 8.49 19.91
C GLU A 192 -3.52 9.86 19.38
N TYR A 193 -2.52 9.89 18.50
CA TYR A 193 -2.03 11.10 17.85
C TYR A 193 -3.12 11.80 17.03
N GLU A 194 -3.94 11.05 16.29
CA GLU A 194 -5.11 11.59 15.60
C GLU A 194 -6.18 12.14 16.55
N ASN A 195 -6.50 11.39 17.61
CA ASN A 195 -7.49 11.83 18.59
C ASN A 195 -7.08 13.13 19.26
N LEU A 196 -5.80 13.28 19.61
CA LEU A 196 -5.27 14.51 20.18
C LEU A 196 -5.41 15.71 19.22
N TYR A 197 -5.16 15.49 17.93
CA TYR A 197 -5.37 16.52 16.89
C TYR A 197 -6.83 16.99 16.86
N TYR A 198 -7.79 16.07 16.84
CA TYR A 198 -9.21 16.43 16.81
C TYR A 198 -9.69 17.07 18.11
N GLN A 199 -9.14 16.68 19.27
CA GLN A 199 -9.42 17.34 20.55
C GLN A 199 -8.96 18.80 20.54
N ARG A 200 -7.75 19.07 20.08
CA ARG A 200 -7.22 20.43 19.94
C ARG A 200 -8.10 21.31 19.04
N LEU A 201 -8.62 20.76 17.93
CA LEU A 201 -9.53 21.50 17.04
C LEU A 201 -10.89 21.85 17.68
N ARG A 202 -11.38 21.03 18.63
CA ARG A 202 -12.65 21.29 19.33
C ARG A 202 -12.50 22.27 20.48
N SER A 203 -11.28 22.54 20.91
CA SER A 203 -10.97 23.41 22.05
C SER A 203 -10.72 24.87 21.62
N VAL A 204 -10.75 25.14 20.32
CA VAL A 204 -10.65 26.46 19.67
C VAL A 204 -12.02 26.87 19.14
#